data_33fdd63db0dd941f65605b22a2eb7d43
#
_entry.id   33fdd63db0dd941f65605b22a2eb7d43
#
_cell.length_a   1.000
_cell.length_b   1.000
_cell.length_c   1.000
_cell.angle_alpha   90.00
_cell.angle_beta   90.00
_cell.angle_gamma   90.00
#
_symmetry.space_group_name_H-M   'P 1'
#
loop_
_entity.id
_entity.type
_entity.pdbx_description
1 polymer ?
#
loop_
_entity_poly.entity_id
_entity_poly.type
_entity_poly.pdbx_seq_one_letter_code
_entity_poly.pdbx_strand_id
1 'polypeptide(L)'
;MKTILILEDDVIFSRSIGNWLKKKGMATEHAATLSAARKALSAREFDLVLADLRLPDGNSTSLLEWMNERFYATPFLIMTNYGQ
;
A
#
# COMPACT_ATOMS: atom_id res chain seq x y z
N MET A 1 -17.63 0.27 3.89
CA MET A 1 -16.40 0.99 4.31
C MET A 1 -15.28 0.66 3.35
N LYS A 2 -14.57 1.68 2.90
CA LYS A 2 -13.41 1.47 2.04
C LYS A 2 -12.22 1.01 2.86
N THR A 3 -11.44 0.08 2.31
CA THR A 3 -10.25 -0.46 2.96
C THR A 3 -9.03 -0.17 2.09
N ILE A 4 -8.02 0.43 2.69
CA ILE A 4 -6.83 0.88 1.96
C ILE A 4 -5.61 0.18 2.51
N LEU A 5 -4.80 -0.39 1.60
CA LEU A 5 -3.50 -0.96 1.95
C LEU A 5 -2.45 0.13 1.80
N ILE A 6 -1.74 0.42 2.89
CA ILE A 6 -0.66 1.41 2.90
C ILE A 6 0.66 0.64 2.89
N LEU A 7 1.45 0.82 1.84
CA LEU A 7 2.73 0.14 1.66
C LEU A 7 3.84 1.17 1.87
N GLU A 8 4.39 1.17 3.08
CA GLU A 8 5.36 2.16 3.50
C GLU A 8 6.19 1.60 4.66
N ASP A 9 7.51 1.67 4.57
CA ASP A 9 8.39 1.17 5.63
C ASP A 9 8.68 2.21 6.72
N ASP A 10 8.43 3.50 6.47
CA ASP A 10 8.53 4.52 7.50
C ASP A 10 7.28 4.43 8.39
N VAL A 11 7.45 3.91 9.60
CA VAL A 11 6.35 3.64 10.51
C VAL A 11 5.60 4.92 10.89
N ILE A 12 6.31 6.01 11.11
CA ILE A 12 5.70 7.27 11.52
C ILE A 12 4.86 7.84 10.39
N PHE A 13 5.40 7.86 9.18
CA PHE A 13 4.68 8.36 8.02
C PHE A 13 3.46 7.49 7.70
N SER A 14 3.64 6.18 7.77
CA SER A 14 2.55 5.23 7.53
C SER A 14 1.41 5.44 8.53
N ARG A 15 1.75 5.64 9.80
CA ARG A 15 0.76 5.88 10.84
C ARG A 15 0.01 7.21 10.63
N SER A 16 0.74 8.24 10.20
CA SER A 16 0.12 9.54 9.91
C SER A 16 -0.91 9.45 8.81
N ILE A 17 -0.58 8.76 7.73
CA ILE A 17 -1.51 8.53 6.63
C ILE A 17 -2.71 7.73 7.12
N GLY A 18 -2.46 6.65 7.87
CA GLY A 18 -3.52 5.80 8.40
C GLY A 18 -4.49 6.56 9.28
N ASN A 19 -3.98 7.42 10.15
CA ASN A 19 -4.81 8.22 11.03
C ASN A 19 -5.68 9.20 10.24
N TRP A 20 -5.10 9.82 9.23
CA TRP A 20 -5.85 10.74 8.37
C TRP A 20 -6.99 10.03 7.64
N LEU A 21 -6.69 8.85 7.09
CA LEU A 21 -7.70 8.06 6.38
C LEU A 21 -8.80 7.57 7.32
N LYS A 22 -8.45 7.18 8.53
CA LYS A 22 -9.44 6.75 9.52
C LYS A 22 -10.41 7.88 9.85
N LYS A 23 -9.91 9.11 9.93
CA LYS A 23 -10.78 10.27 10.17
C LYS A 23 -11.75 10.49 9.01
N LYS A 24 -11.41 10.01 7.82
CA LYS A 24 -12.30 10.07 6.65
C LYS A 24 -13.24 8.87 6.55
N GLY A 25 -13.24 8.00 7.55
CA GLY A 25 -14.13 6.85 7.60
C GLY A 25 -13.62 5.62 6.87
N MET A 26 -12.34 5.55 6.59
CA MET A 26 -11.75 4.42 5.88
C MET A 26 -11.00 3.49 6.82
N ALA A 27 -11.01 2.19 6.51
CA ALA A 27 -10.19 1.22 7.22
C ALA A 27 -8.82 1.14 6.54
N THR A 28 -7.78 0.87 7.31
CA THR A 28 -6.42 0.79 6.76
C THR A 28 -5.73 -0.47 7.25
N GLU A 29 -4.86 -0.98 6.40
CA GLU A 29 -3.91 -2.02 6.77
C GLU A 29 -2.54 -1.57 6.29
N HIS A 30 -1.49 -1.92 7.03
CA HIS A 30 -0.14 -1.44 6.76
C HIS A 30 0.77 -2.60 6.41
N ALA A 31 1.60 -2.41 5.38
CA ALA A 31 2.64 -3.35 5.01
C ALA A 31 3.94 -2.56 4.84
N ALA A 32 5.02 -3.09 5.40
CA ALA A 32 6.32 -2.41 5.35
C ALA A 32 7.23 -2.95 4.24
N THR A 33 6.82 -4.02 3.58
CA THR A 33 7.61 -4.67 2.53
C THR A 33 6.69 -5.14 1.42
N LEU A 34 7.28 -5.40 0.26
CA LEU A 34 6.52 -5.97 -0.86
C LEU A 34 5.98 -7.35 -0.51
N SER A 35 6.77 -8.14 0.21
CA SER A 35 6.34 -9.48 0.64
C SER A 35 5.10 -9.41 1.52
N ALA A 36 5.09 -8.50 2.49
CA ALA A 36 3.93 -8.32 3.37
C ALA A 36 2.71 -7.82 2.58
N ALA A 37 2.93 -6.96 1.59
CA ALA A 37 1.84 -6.46 0.74
C ALA A 37 1.21 -7.59 -0.07
N ARG A 38 2.04 -8.47 -0.64
CA ARG A 38 1.52 -9.62 -1.40
C ARG A 38 0.69 -10.54 -0.52
N LYS A 39 1.12 -10.76 0.73
CA LYS A 39 0.35 -11.56 1.68
C LYS A 39 -0.99 -10.91 2.00
N ALA A 40 -1.00 -9.62 2.23
CA ALA A 40 -2.23 -8.90 2.54
C ALA A 40 -3.21 -8.97 1.36
N LEU A 41 -2.71 -8.73 0.14
CA LEU A 41 -3.54 -8.76 -1.06
C LEU A 41 -4.09 -10.16 -1.35
N SER A 42 -3.34 -11.20 -0.97
CA SER A 42 -3.81 -12.59 -1.14
C SER A 42 -4.84 -12.98 -0.09
N ALA A 43 -4.85 -12.29 1.05
CA ALA A 43 -5.73 -12.64 2.17
C ALA A 43 -7.07 -11.92 2.14
N ARG A 44 -7.13 -10.74 1.54
CA ARG A 44 -8.36 -9.92 1.54
C ARG A 44 -8.35 -8.94 0.38
N GLU A 45 -9.51 -8.36 0.12
CA GLU A 45 -9.67 -7.35 -0.91
C GLU A 45 -9.45 -5.96 -0.35
N PHE A 46 -8.87 -5.10 -1.19
CA PHE A 46 -8.66 -3.68 -0.86
C PHE A 46 -9.27 -2.82 -1.94
N ASP A 47 -9.68 -1.62 -1.56
CA ASP A 47 -10.25 -0.65 -2.49
C ASP A 47 -9.18 0.23 -3.13
N LEU A 48 -7.99 0.28 -2.52
CA LEU A 48 -6.89 1.10 -3.03
C LEU A 48 -5.60 0.62 -2.38
N VAL A 49 -4.51 0.65 -3.15
CA VAL A 49 -3.17 0.47 -2.62
C VAL A 49 -2.44 1.81 -2.72
N LEU A 50 -1.99 2.33 -1.59
CA LEU A 50 -1.11 3.49 -1.54
C LEU A 50 0.29 2.98 -1.26
N ALA A 51 1.21 3.17 -2.18
CA ALA A 51 2.54 2.58 -2.06
C ALA A 51 3.64 3.61 -2.24
N ASP A 52 4.64 3.57 -1.34
CA ASP A 52 5.89 4.26 -1.59
C ASP A 52 6.59 3.57 -2.76
N LEU A 53 7.40 4.32 -3.48
CA LEU A 53 8.10 3.79 -4.64
C LEU A 53 9.14 2.75 -4.23
N ARG A 54 9.86 2.99 -3.15
CA ARG A 54 10.97 2.14 -2.72
C ARG A 54 10.70 1.51 -1.37
N LEU A 55 10.83 0.20 -1.32
CA LEU A 55 10.67 -0.58 -0.10
C LEU A 55 11.99 -1.33 0.17
N PRO A 56 12.17 -1.85 1.40
CA PRO A 56 13.40 -2.58 1.71
C PRO A 56 13.69 -3.75 0.77
N ASP A 57 12.65 -4.39 0.24
CA ASP A 57 12.81 -5.57 -0.62
C ASP A 57 12.50 -5.29 -2.08
N GLY A 58 12.49 -4.02 -2.50
CA GLY A 58 12.39 -3.70 -3.92
C GLY A 58 11.55 -2.48 -4.23
N ASN A 59 11.19 -2.35 -5.49
CA ASN A 59 10.43 -1.23 -6.01
C ASN A 59 8.96 -1.63 -6.12
N SER A 60 8.05 -0.72 -5.72
CA SER A 60 6.62 -1.02 -5.72
C SER A 60 6.04 -1.26 -7.10
N THR A 61 6.75 -0.86 -8.16
CA THR A 61 6.32 -1.20 -9.53
C THR A 61 6.30 -2.70 -9.74
N SER A 62 7.16 -3.46 -9.05
CA SER A 62 7.13 -4.92 -9.15
C SER A 62 5.86 -5.50 -8.52
N LEU A 63 5.33 -4.85 -7.50
CA LEU A 63 4.05 -5.26 -6.93
C LEU A 63 2.91 -4.99 -7.92
N LEU A 64 2.95 -3.86 -8.59
CA LEU A 64 1.94 -3.54 -9.60
C LEU A 64 1.96 -4.57 -10.72
N GLU A 65 3.15 -4.95 -11.20
CA GLU A 65 3.27 -6.01 -12.20
C GLU A 65 2.70 -7.34 -11.70
N TRP A 66 3.02 -7.69 -10.46
CA TRP A 66 2.51 -8.91 -9.83
C TRP A 66 0.98 -8.89 -9.77
N MET A 67 0.39 -7.74 -9.45
CA MET A 67 -1.06 -7.58 -9.39
C MET A 67 -1.68 -7.68 -10.78
N ASN A 68 -1.05 -7.05 -11.77
CA ASN A 68 -1.54 -7.09 -13.16
C ASN A 68 -1.53 -8.51 -13.71
N GLU A 69 -0.49 -9.29 -13.42
CA GLU A 69 -0.40 -10.67 -13.85
C GLU A 69 -1.50 -11.54 -13.26
N ARG A 70 -2.04 -11.15 -12.12
CA ARG A 70 -3.11 -11.86 -11.41
C ARG A 70 -4.47 -11.23 -11.59
N PHE A 71 -4.57 -10.27 -12.52
CA PHE A 71 -5.82 -9.62 -12.90
C PHE A 71 -6.50 -8.89 -11.74
N TYR A 72 -5.72 -8.33 -10.81
CA TYR A 72 -6.27 -7.46 -9.79
C TYR A 72 -6.80 -6.18 -10.44
N ALA A 73 -8.01 -5.79 -10.07
CA ALA A 73 -8.60 -4.53 -10.53
C ALA A 73 -8.39 -3.38 -9.54
N THR A 74 -7.73 -3.65 -8.42
CA THR A 74 -7.52 -2.66 -7.35
C THR A 74 -6.70 -1.48 -7.85
N PRO A 75 -7.18 -0.25 -7.69
CA PRO A 75 -6.39 0.93 -8.02
C PRO A 75 -5.09 0.99 -7.22
N PHE A 76 -4.03 1.47 -7.86
CA PHE A 76 -2.70 1.51 -7.29
C PHE A 76 -2.14 2.93 -7.45
N LEU A 77 -1.82 3.57 -6.34
CA LEU A 77 -1.32 4.94 -6.35
C LEU A 77 0.07 4.96 -5.72
N ILE A 78 1.04 5.49 -6.45
CA ILE A 78 2.41 5.59 -5.95
C ILE A 78 2.58 6.94 -5.30
N MET A 79 3.03 6.92 -4.04
CA MET A 79 3.40 8.12 -3.33
C MET A 79 4.87 8.41 -3.61
N THR A 80 5.18 9.65 -3.95
CA THR A 80 6.56 10.05 -4.11
C THR A 80 6.97 10.88 -2.91
N ASN A 81 8.20 10.67 -2.46
CA ASN A 81 8.74 11.37 -1.32
C ASN A 81 9.87 12.27 -1.78
N TYR A 82 9.56 13.53 -1.97
CA TYR A 82 10.55 14.50 -2.42
C TYR A 82 11.45 14.92 -1.27
N GLY A 83 12.69 15.26 -1.57
CA GLY A 83 13.63 15.70 -0.58
C GLY A 83 14.40 14.59 0.11
N GLN A 84 14.31 13.42 -0.40
CA GLN A 84 15.04 12.25 0.10
C GLN A 84 16.40 12.12 -0.54
#